data_624f58bf3bbf0fb6dd98616639210579
#
_entry.id   624f58bf3bbf0fb6dd98616639210579
#
_cell.length_a   1.000
_cell.length_b   1.000
_cell.length_c   1.000
_cell.angle_alpha   90.00
_cell.angle_beta   90.00
_cell.angle_gamma   90.00
#
_symmetry.space_group_name_H-M   'P 1'
#
loop_
_entity.id
_entity.type
_entity.pdbx_description
1 polymer ?
#
loop_
_entity_poly.entity_id
_entity_poly.type
_entity_poly.pdbx_seq_one_letter_code
_entity_poly.pdbx_strand_id
1 'polypeptide(L)'
;RQRQMCIRDSPYMGTGRNMAYRKTLYYKQKGFASHLNLQRGEDDLFINETARAHNTRVEASPESLMRIAMPKYKRIWCEEKISYAATSRLFHGTARYLMGFETCSRFLFYTAIIATITISILLHQWTIAGIAVLLWSARFTMQLIVFRKTAKVFGERKFCALLPLFDFLQPAWNGVFKLQRKFRRKNEFMRK
;
A
#
# COMPACT_ATOMS: atom_id res chain seq x y z
N ARG A 1 -4.21 -1.59 -4.56
CA ARG A 1 -4.43 -1.52 -3.10
C ARG A 1 -5.15 -2.73 -2.54
N GLN A 2 -6.19 -3.25 -3.18
CA GLN A 2 -6.90 -4.46 -2.73
C GLN A 2 -5.98 -5.68 -2.57
N ARG A 3 -4.92 -5.77 -3.37
CA ARG A 3 -3.95 -6.87 -3.29
C ARG A 3 -3.07 -6.83 -2.03
N GLN A 4 -2.93 -5.67 -1.41
CA GLN A 4 -2.20 -5.51 -0.13
C GLN A 4 -3.10 -5.72 1.09
N MET A 5 -4.42 -5.89 0.89
CA MET A 5 -5.37 -6.08 1.99
C MET A 5 -5.25 -7.46 2.64
N CYS A 6 -4.68 -8.43 1.95
CA CYS A 6 -4.48 -9.78 2.49
C CYS A 6 -3.00 -10.16 2.43
N ILE A 7 -2.41 -10.42 3.58
CA ILE A 7 -1.09 -11.00 3.72
C ILE A 7 -1.29 -12.41 4.28
N ARG A 8 -0.84 -13.43 3.56
CA ARG A 8 -1.04 -14.84 3.92
C ARG A 8 -2.51 -15.16 4.24
N ASP A 9 -3.42 -14.75 3.34
CA ASP A 9 -4.88 -14.93 3.47
C ASP A 9 -5.51 -14.25 4.70
N SER A 10 -4.77 -13.43 5.44
CA SER A 10 -5.29 -12.61 6.53
C SER A 10 -5.50 -11.17 6.06
N PRO A 11 -6.75 -10.70 5.99
CA PRO A 11 -7.02 -9.31 5.70
C PRO A 11 -6.57 -8.46 6.89
N TYR A 12 -5.87 -7.35 6.62
CA TYR A 12 -5.38 -6.46 7.66
C TYR A 12 -5.87 -5.03 7.51
N MET A 13 -6.56 -4.75 6.42
CA MET A 13 -7.00 -3.41 6.07
C MET A 13 -8.25 -3.52 5.20
N GLY A 14 -9.20 -2.64 5.36
CA GLY A 14 -10.40 -2.53 4.55
C GLY A 14 -10.83 -1.09 4.38
N THR A 15 -11.42 -0.76 3.25
CA THR A 15 -11.94 0.58 2.99
C THR A 15 -13.46 0.55 3.10
N GLY A 16 -14.06 1.38 3.93
CA GLY A 16 -15.49 1.45 4.18
C GLY A 16 -16.35 1.66 2.93
N ARG A 17 -15.74 2.09 1.82
CA ARG A 17 -16.42 2.24 0.52
C ARG A 17 -16.82 0.93 -0.16
N ASN A 18 -16.14 -0.18 0.18
CA ASN A 18 -16.43 -1.51 -0.36
C ASN A 18 -16.16 -2.57 0.70
N MET A 19 -16.93 -2.54 1.77
CA MET A 19 -16.80 -3.42 2.91
C MET A 19 -18.20 -3.81 3.43
N ALA A 20 -18.38 -5.09 3.71
CA ALA A 20 -19.59 -5.60 4.36
C ALA A 20 -19.18 -6.47 5.55
N TYR A 21 -19.94 -6.41 6.63
CA TYR A 21 -19.72 -7.22 7.82
C TYR A 21 -21.05 -7.59 8.49
N ARG A 22 -21.05 -8.68 9.23
CA ARG A 22 -22.22 -9.13 9.98
C ARG A 22 -22.48 -8.19 11.17
N LYS A 23 -23.74 -7.83 11.41
CA LYS A 23 -24.16 -7.01 12.56
C LYS A 23 -23.68 -7.58 13.90
N THR A 24 -23.72 -8.92 14.04
CA THR A 24 -23.23 -9.60 15.24
C THR A 24 -21.75 -9.33 15.53
N LEU A 25 -20.91 -9.31 14.49
CA LEU A 25 -19.48 -8.99 14.63
C LEU A 25 -19.30 -7.53 15.07
N TYR A 26 -20.06 -6.62 14.47
CA TYR A 26 -20.02 -5.20 14.79
C TYR A 26 -20.39 -4.94 16.26
N TYR A 27 -21.49 -5.49 16.74
CA TYR A 27 -21.92 -5.30 18.12
C TYR A 27 -20.99 -5.98 19.14
N LYS A 28 -20.45 -7.16 18.80
CA LYS A 28 -19.46 -7.86 19.65
C LYS A 28 -18.24 -6.99 19.91
N GLN A 29 -17.78 -6.23 18.90
CA GLN A 29 -16.61 -5.34 18.99
C GLN A 29 -16.98 -3.95 19.50
N LYS A 30 -18.22 -3.69 19.92
CA LYS A 30 -18.73 -2.36 20.28
C LYS A 30 -18.61 -1.33 19.14
N GLY A 31 -18.72 -1.81 17.91
CA GLY A 31 -18.64 -0.97 16.71
C GLY A 31 -17.28 -0.31 16.52
N PHE A 32 -17.31 0.98 16.24
CA PHE A 32 -16.11 1.82 16.11
C PHE A 32 -15.71 2.53 17.41
N ALA A 33 -16.25 2.10 18.56
CA ALA A 33 -16.07 2.82 19.84
C ALA A 33 -14.60 3.04 20.20
N SER A 34 -13.71 2.08 19.92
CA SER A 34 -12.26 2.18 20.15
C SER A 34 -11.56 3.23 19.27
N HIS A 35 -12.21 3.68 18.20
CA HIS A 35 -11.60 4.56 17.18
C HIS A 35 -12.39 5.84 16.92
N LEU A 36 -13.37 6.17 17.76
CA LEU A 36 -14.20 7.39 17.64
C LEU A 36 -13.38 8.68 17.65
N ASN A 37 -12.21 8.65 18.27
CA ASN A 37 -11.30 9.79 18.35
C ASN A 37 -10.56 10.07 17.03
N LEU A 38 -10.67 9.17 16.05
CA LEU A 38 -10.01 9.34 14.76
C LEU A 38 -10.96 10.01 13.77
N GLN A 39 -10.43 10.93 12.99
CA GLN A 39 -11.20 11.60 11.95
C GLN A 39 -11.44 10.71 10.72
N ARG A 40 -10.54 9.77 10.46
CA ARG A 40 -10.59 8.82 9.33
C ARG A 40 -9.80 7.56 9.66
N GLY A 41 -10.19 6.43 9.05
CA GLY A 41 -9.47 5.16 9.14
C GLY A 41 -9.99 4.22 10.21
N GLU A 42 -11.16 4.53 10.76
CA GLU A 42 -11.91 3.65 11.65
C GLU A 42 -12.25 2.31 11.00
N ASP A 43 -12.52 2.32 9.70
CA ASP A 43 -12.78 1.16 8.87
C ASP A 43 -11.55 0.25 8.73
N ASP A 44 -10.41 0.83 8.42
CA ASP A 44 -9.13 0.10 8.34
C ASP A 44 -8.77 -0.57 9.68
N LEU A 45 -8.96 0.14 10.79
CA LEU A 45 -8.65 -0.36 12.13
C LEU A 45 -9.63 -1.43 12.59
N PHE A 46 -10.92 -1.25 12.32
CA PHE A 46 -11.94 -2.25 12.61
C PHE A 46 -11.60 -3.59 11.92
N ILE A 47 -11.23 -3.57 10.65
CA ILE A 47 -10.79 -4.78 9.94
C ILE A 47 -9.51 -5.34 10.55
N ASN A 48 -8.54 -4.49 10.87
CA ASN A 48 -7.29 -4.95 11.47
C ASN A 48 -7.49 -5.68 12.81
N GLU A 49 -8.48 -5.25 13.61
CA GLU A 49 -8.79 -5.86 14.89
C GLU A 49 -9.65 -7.13 14.76
N THR A 50 -10.63 -7.12 13.84
CA THR A 50 -11.67 -8.16 13.79
C THR A 50 -11.42 -9.23 12.76
N ALA A 51 -10.78 -8.88 11.65
CA ALA A 51 -10.63 -9.79 10.52
C ALA A 51 -9.58 -10.87 10.79
N ARG A 52 -9.94 -12.11 10.45
CA ARG A 52 -9.09 -13.30 10.52
C ARG A 52 -9.30 -14.11 9.23
N ALA A 53 -8.34 -14.97 8.89
CA ALA A 53 -8.40 -15.82 7.71
C ALA A 53 -9.70 -16.66 7.63
N HIS A 54 -10.20 -17.12 8.77
CA HIS A 54 -11.40 -17.97 8.83
C HIS A 54 -12.74 -17.23 8.81
N ASN A 55 -12.75 -15.92 9.12
CA ASN A 55 -14.00 -15.13 9.21
C ASN A 55 -14.15 -14.08 8.12
N THR A 56 -13.18 -13.94 7.23
CA THR A 56 -13.17 -12.88 6.22
C THR A 56 -12.90 -13.48 4.84
N ARG A 57 -13.61 -12.96 3.85
CA ARG A 57 -13.40 -13.28 2.44
C ARG A 57 -13.23 -12.00 1.65
N VAL A 58 -12.36 -12.04 0.64
CA VAL A 58 -12.19 -10.97 -0.32
C VAL A 58 -12.90 -11.39 -1.61
N GLU A 59 -13.92 -10.63 -1.98
CA GLU A 59 -14.62 -10.82 -3.23
C GLU A 59 -13.96 -9.95 -4.31
N ALA A 60 -13.61 -10.55 -5.42
CA ALA A 60 -12.93 -9.89 -6.53
C ALA A 60 -13.66 -10.08 -7.87
N SER A 61 -14.92 -10.52 -7.82
CA SER A 61 -15.75 -10.63 -9.04
C SER A 61 -15.94 -9.25 -9.67
N PRO A 62 -16.11 -9.16 -10.99
CA PRO A 62 -16.36 -7.89 -11.69
C PRO A 62 -17.58 -7.13 -11.15
N GLU A 63 -18.58 -7.88 -10.68
CA GLU A 63 -19.83 -7.34 -10.13
C GLU A 63 -19.64 -6.69 -8.75
N SER A 64 -18.65 -7.12 -7.97
CA SER A 64 -18.33 -6.58 -6.65
C SER A 64 -17.46 -5.32 -6.70
N LEU A 65 -16.97 -4.95 -7.87
CA LEU A 65 -16.03 -3.83 -8.02
C LEU A 65 -16.76 -2.48 -7.99
N MET A 66 -16.46 -1.69 -6.99
CA MET A 66 -16.91 -0.30 -6.92
C MET A 66 -15.91 0.64 -7.61
N ARG A 67 -16.40 1.40 -8.58
CA ARG A 67 -15.63 2.46 -9.23
C ARG A 67 -15.78 3.75 -8.43
N ILE A 68 -14.66 4.30 -8.01
CA ILE A 68 -14.60 5.53 -7.23
C ILE A 68 -14.01 6.62 -8.12
N ALA A 69 -14.75 7.73 -8.24
CA ALA A 69 -14.22 8.90 -8.93
C ALA A 69 -13.00 9.46 -8.20
N MET A 70 -11.99 9.82 -8.96
CA MET A 70 -10.82 10.50 -8.39
C MET A 70 -11.22 11.85 -7.79
N PRO A 71 -10.65 12.24 -6.63
CA PRO A 71 -10.88 13.57 -6.07
C PRO A 71 -10.48 14.65 -7.08
N LYS A 72 -11.36 15.62 -7.31
CA LYS A 72 -11.11 16.73 -8.25
C LYS A 72 -9.87 17.55 -7.86
N TYR A 73 -9.57 17.64 -6.56
CA TYR A 73 -8.47 18.46 -6.05
C TYR A 73 -7.34 17.59 -5.51
N LYS A 74 -6.12 17.86 -5.94
CA LYS A 74 -4.89 17.20 -5.46
C LYS A 74 -4.74 17.27 -3.93
N ARG A 75 -5.20 18.36 -3.32
CA ARG A 75 -5.18 18.56 -1.86
C ARG A 75 -5.94 17.46 -1.14
N ILE A 76 -7.17 17.15 -1.57
CA ILE A 76 -8.00 16.10 -0.96
C ILE A 76 -7.31 14.74 -1.04
N TRP A 77 -6.71 14.44 -2.20
CA TRP A 77 -5.96 13.21 -2.38
C TRP A 77 -4.75 13.11 -1.44
N CYS A 78 -3.99 14.21 -1.29
CA CYS A 78 -2.85 14.26 -0.36
C CYS A 78 -3.31 14.07 1.09
N GLU A 79 -4.39 14.72 1.50
CA GLU A 79 -4.96 14.58 2.85
C GLU A 79 -5.42 13.13 3.13
N GLU A 80 -6.05 12.48 2.16
CA GLU A 80 -6.37 11.05 2.29
C GLU A 80 -5.09 10.20 2.49
N LYS A 81 -4.03 10.46 1.73
CA LYS A 81 -2.76 9.71 1.85
C LYS A 81 -2.09 9.92 3.20
N ILE A 82 -2.08 11.15 3.69
CA ILE A 82 -1.53 11.48 5.01
C ILE A 82 -2.35 10.81 6.12
N SER A 83 -3.67 10.80 6.00
CA SER A 83 -4.58 10.14 6.94
C SER A 83 -4.31 8.62 7.00
N TYR A 84 -4.19 7.96 5.84
CA TYR A 84 -3.82 6.54 5.80
C TYR A 84 -2.42 6.26 6.37
N ALA A 85 -1.48 7.18 6.20
CA ALA A 85 -0.16 7.07 6.84
C ALA A 85 -0.25 7.24 8.35
N ALA A 86 -1.26 7.96 8.85
CA ALA A 86 -1.52 8.11 10.28
C ALA A 86 -2.08 6.82 10.89
N THR A 87 -3.10 6.23 10.29
CA THR A 87 -3.74 5.00 10.78
C THR A 87 -2.84 3.77 10.70
N SER A 88 -1.93 3.72 9.72
CA SER A 88 -1.00 2.59 9.57
C SER A 88 -0.09 2.33 10.78
N ARG A 89 0.10 3.32 11.65
CA ARG A 89 0.84 3.16 12.91
C ARG A 89 0.05 2.42 13.99
N LEU A 90 -1.27 2.49 13.91
CA LEU A 90 -2.18 1.87 14.88
C LEU A 90 -2.50 0.42 14.52
N PHE A 91 -2.01 -0.06 13.38
CA PHE A 91 -2.20 -1.45 13.00
C PHE A 91 -1.49 -2.38 13.98
N HIS A 92 -2.21 -3.40 14.42
CA HIS A 92 -1.71 -4.47 15.25
C HIS A 92 -1.22 -5.64 14.40
N GLY A 93 -0.28 -6.43 14.93
CA GLY A 93 0.19 -7.66 14.31
C GLY A 93 1.31 -7.51 13.28
N THR A 94 1.60 -8.59 12.58
CA THR A 94 2.72 -8.74 11.64
C THR A 94 2.59 -7.89 10.38
N ALA A 95 1.37 -7.51 10.00
CA ALA A 95 1.09 -6.72 8.80
C ALA A 95 1.85 -5.38 8.77
N ARG A 96 1.98 -4.72 9.91
CA ARG A 96 2.75 -3.48 10.05
C ARG A 96 4.22 -3.66 9.68
N TYR A 97 4.83 -4.73 10.17
CA TYR A 97 6.24 -5.04 9.89
C TYR A 97 6.46 -5.44 8.43
N LEU A 98 5.55 -6.23 7.86
CA LEU A 98 5.61 -6.64 6.46
C LEU A 98 5.51 -5.46 5.49
N MET A 99 4.63 -4.48 5.76
CA MET A 99 4.56 -3.25 4.96
C MET A 99 5.82 -2.39 5.09
N GLY A 100 6.39 -2.35 6.29
CA GLY A 100 7.67 -1.67 6.54
C GLY A 100 8.80 -2.35 5.78
N PHE A 101 8.89 -3.67 5.87
CA PHE A 101 9.88 -4.49 5.19
C PHE A 101 9.78 -4.36 3.66
N GLU A 102 8.58 -4.40 3.08
CA GLU A 102 8.38 -4.18 1.64
C GLU A 102 8.94 -2.83 1.19
N THR A 103 8.63 -1.77 1.92
CA THR A 103 9.12 -0.42 1.58
C THR A 103 10.63 -0.32 1.73
N CYS A 104 11.19 -0.89 2.79
CA CYS A 104 12.62 -0.88 3.07
C CYS A 104 13.40 -1.71 2.03
N SER A 105 12.95 -2.94 1.74
CA SER A 105 13.59 -3.81 0.76
C SER A 105 13.59 -3.20 -0.64
N ARG A 106 12.52 -2.50 -1.01
CA ARG A 106 12.42 -1.79 -2.27
C ARG A 106 13.44 -0.64 -2.35
N PHE A 107 13.54 0.14 -1.29
CA PHE A 107 14.52 1.23 -1.21
C PHE A 107 15.95 0.70 -1.29
N LEU A 108 16.28 -0.34 -0.51
CA LEU A 108 17.60 -0.98 -0.52
C LEU A 108 17.95 -1.56 -1.90
N PHE A 109 16.98 -2.17 -2.58
CA PHE A 109 17.20 -2.72 -3.91
C PHE A 109 17.61 -1.63 -4.91
N TYR A 110 16.89 -0.51 -4.95
CA TYR A 110 17.21 0.57 -5.88
C TYR A 110 18.53 1.27 -5.54
N THR A 111 18.80 1.51 -4.27
CA THR A 111 20.09 2.09 -3.85
C THR A 111 21.25 1.17 -4.17
N ALA A 112 21.10 -0.14 -3.93
CA ALA A 112 22.12 -1.12 -4.25
C ALA A 112 22.39 -1.20 -5.77
N ILE A 113 21.35 -1.24 -6.59
CA ILE A 113 21.51 -1.29 -8.07
C ILE A 113 22.21 -0.03 -8.58
N ILE A 114 21.79 1.15 -8.13
CA ILE A 114 22.41 2.41 -8.54
C ILE A 114 23.90 2.43 -8.11
N ALA A 115 24.19 2.07 -6.87
CA ALA A 115 25.55 2.01 -6.36
C ALA A 115 26.40 0.99 -7.15
N THR A 116 25.89 -0.22 -7.41
CA THR A 116 26.59 -1.25 -8.17
C THR A 116 26.90 -0.78 -9.59
N ILE A 117 25.95 -0.19 -10.29
CA ILE A 117 26.16 0.32 -11.66
C ILE A 117 27.20 1.43 -11.64
N THR A 118 27.11 2.40 -10.71
CA THR A 118 28.04 3.52 -10.61
C THR A 118 29.47 3.04 -10.34
N ILE A 119 29.65 2.15 -9.36
CA ILE A 119 30.96 1.60 -9.00
C ILE A 119 31.53 0.76 -10.15
N SER A 120 30.71 -0.04 -10.80
CA SER A 120 31.14 -0.89 -11.91
C SER A 120 31.60 -0.07 -13.12
N ILE A 121 30.97 1.05 -13.40
CA ILE A 121 31.39 1.98 -14.46
C ILE A 121 32.76 2.62 -14.09
N LEU A 122 32.90 3.09 -12.85
CA LEU A 122 34.14 3.71 -12.37
C LEU A 122 35.33 2.74 -12.40
N LEU A 123 35.07 1.47 -12.09
CA LEU A 123 36.12 0.41 -12.08
C LEU A 123 36.26 -0.31 -13.44
N HIS A 124 35.53 0.16 -14.49
CA HIS A 124 35.55 -0.46 -15.84
C HIS A 124 35.11 -1.94 -15.85
N GLN A 125 34.34 -2.38 -14.85
CA GLN A 125 33.87 -3.77 -14.73
C GLN A 125 32.49 -3.93 -15.39
N TRP A 126 32.46 -3.96 -16.70
CA TRP A 126 31.24 -4.02 -17.51
C TRP A 126 30.39 -5.27 -17.26
N THR A 127 30.99 -6.38 -16.89
CA THR A 127 30.28 -7.63 -16.57
C THR A 127 29.36 -7.47 -15.36
N ILE A 128 29.82 -6.81 -14.29
CA ILE A 128 29.02 -6.56 -13.08
C ILE A 128 27.88 -5.59 -13.38
N ALA A 129 28.15 -4.53 -14.15
CA ALA A 129 27.12 -3.61 -14.60
C ALA A 129 26.03 -4.34 -15.42
N GLY A 130 26.41 -5.23 -16.31
CA GLY A 130 25.49 -6.05 -17.10
C GLY A 130 24.58 -6.94 -16.24
N ILE A 131 25.16 -7.59 -15.21
CA ILE A 131 24.39 -8.41 -14.27
C ILE A 131 23.40 -7.54 -13.49
N ALA A 132 23.79 -6.37 -13.04
CA ALA A 132 22.89 -5.46 -12.32
C ALA A 132 21.71 -5.01 -13.18
N VAL A 133 21.92 -4.69 -14.44
CA VAL A 133 20.87 -4.33 -15.42
C VAL A 133 19.96 -5.53 -15.68
N LEU A 134 20.51 -6.73 -15.77
CA LEU A 134 19.73 -7.95 -15.96
C LEU A 134 18.81 -8.22 -14.76
N LEU A 135 19.30 -8.11 -13.55
CA LEU A 135 18.50 -8.25 -12.33
C LEU A 135 17.38 -7.21 -12.24
N TRP A 136 17.68 -5.96 -12.58
CA TRP A 136 16.68 -4.92 -12.65
C TRP A 136 15.59 -5.22 -13.69
N SER A 137 16.01 -5.67 -14.88
CA SER A 137 15.09 -6.04 -15.97
C SER A 137 14.21 -7.23 -15.60
N ALA A 138 14.76 -8.26 -14.95
CA ALA A 138 14.02 -9.41 -14.46
C ALA A 138 12.95 -8.99 -13.43
N ARG A 139 13.31 -8.14 -12.46
CA ARG A 139 12.36 -7.57 -11.50
C ARG A 139 11.24 -6.81 -12.20
N PHE A 140 11.59 -5.94 -13.15
CA PHE A 140 10.59 -5.17 -13.90
C PHE A 140 9.64 -6.06 -14.71
N THR A 141 10.16 -7.08 -15.37
CA THR A 141 9.36 -8.04 -16.12
C THR A 141 8.36 -8.76 -15.22
N MET A 142 8.81 -9.22 -14.05
CA MET A 142 7.91 -9.85 -13.07
C MET A 142 6.81 -8.89 -12.58
N GLN A 143 7.14 -7.65 -12.31
CA GLN A 143 6.15 -6.64 -11.94
C GLN A 143 5.15 -6.40 -13.05
N LEU A 144 5.61 -6.31 -14.30
CA LEU A 144 4.77 -6.11 -15.47
C LEU A 144 3.78 -7.26 -15.65
N ILE A 145 4.24 -8.52 -15.52
CA ILE A 145 3.40 -9.71 -15.63
C ILE A 145 2.31 -9.67 -14.54
N VAL A 146 2.69 -9.41 -13.33
CA VAL A 146 1.78 -9.33 -12.18
C VAL A 146 0.76 -8.20 -12.37
N PHE A 147 1.22 -7.03 -12.82
CA PHE A 147 0.34 -5.88 -13.06
C PHE A 147 -0.66 -6.16 -14.19
N ARG A 148 -0.21 -6.75 -15.30
CA ARG A 148 -1.08 -7.12 -16.44
C ARG A 148 -2.14 -8.14 -16.04
N LYS A 149 -1.76 -9.17 -15.27
CA LYS A 149 -2.72 -10.16 -14.75
C LYS A 149 -3.75 -9.50 -13.83
N THR A 150 -3.31 -8.63 -12.95
CA THR A 150 -4.20 -7.91 -12.02
C THR A 150 -5.13 -6.95 -12.76
N ALA A 151 -4.62 -6.16 -13.71
CA ALA A 151 -5.43 -5.26 -14.53
C ALA A 151 -6.49 -6.01 -15.35
N LYS A 152 -6.18 -7.21 -15.84
CA LYS A 152 -7.15 -8.05 -16.55
C LYS A 152 -8.31 -8.50 -15.64
N VAL A 153 -7.99 -8.91 -14.40
CA VAL A 153 -9.00 -9.34 -13.44
C VAL A 153 -9.94 -8.19 -13.03
N PHE A 154 -9.39 -6.98 -12.89
CA PHE A 154 -10.18 -5.81 -12.47
C PHE A 154 -10.77 -4.99 -13.63
N GLY A 155 -10.62 -5.44 -14.87
CA GLY A 155 -11.14 -4.72 -16.04
C GLY A 155 -10.53 -3.33 -16.25
N GLU A 156 -9.33 -3.08 -15.68
CA GLU A 156 -8.67 -1.79 -15.75
C GLU A 156 -7.77 -1.64 -16.99
N ARG A 157 -7.54 -0.39 -17.41
CA ARG A 157 -6.68 -0.10 -18.57
C ARG A 157 -5.24 -0.55 -18.30
N LYS A 158 -4.59 -1.08 -19.33
CA LYS A 158 -3.19 -1.52 -19.27
C LYS A 158 -2.27 -0.29 -19.22
N PHE A 159 -1.86 0.10 -18.02
CA PHE A 159 -0.95 1.22 -17.78
C PHE A 159 0.46 0.67 -17.50
N CYS A 160 1.19 0.30 -18.54
CA CYS A 160 2.45 -0.44 -18.41
C CYS A 160 3.71 0.45 -18.49
N ALA A 161 3.66 1.55 -19.28
CA ALA A 161 4.86 2.31 -19.60
C ALA A 161 5.48 3.08 -18.43
N LEU A 162 4.66 3.60 -17.51
CA LEU A 162 5.13 4.38 -16.35
C LEU A 162 5.32 3.54 -15.07
N LEU A 163 5.16 2.23 -15.17
CA LEU A 163 5.27 1.33 -14.02
C LEU A 163 6.63 1.41 -13.32
N PRO A 164 7.79 1.40 -14.04
CA PRO A 164 9.09 1.50 -13.38
C PRO A 164 9.29 2.85 -12.69
N LEU A 165 8.82 3.92 -13.28
CA LEU A 165 8.88 5.26 -12.69
C LEU A 165 8.08 5.32 -11.39
N PHE A 166 6.86 4.77 -11.39
CA PHE A 166 6.05 4.70 -10.17
C PHE A 166 6.67 3.80 -9.10
N ASP A 167 7.26 2.66 -9.48
CA ASP A 167 7.91 1.77 -8.52
C ASP A 167 9.10 2.42 -7.84
N PHE A 168 9.90 3.17 -8.60
CA PHE A 168 11.03 3.94 -8.10
C PHE A 168 10.60 5.12 -7.21
N LEU A 169 9.59 5.89 -7.64
CA LEU A 169 9.14 7.07 -6.90
C LEU A 169 8.28 6.75 -5.67
N GLN A 170 7.64 5.59 -5.64
CA GLN A 170 6.72 5.22 -4.55
C GLN A 170 7.35 5.26 -3.15
N PRO A 171 8.58 4.73 -2.91
CA PRO A 171 9.23 4.85 -1.60
C PRO A 171 9.46 6.31 -1.19
N ALA A 172 9.89 7.15 -2.13
CA ALA A 172 10.12 8.58 -1.89
C ALA A 172 8.81 9.29 -1.53
N TRP A 173 7.73 9.08 -2.29
CA TRP A 173 6.42 9.63 -1.98
C TRP A 173 5.88 9.16 -0.62
N ASN A 174 6.03 7.89 -0.31
CA ASN A 174 5.64 7.36 0.99
C ASN A 174 6.46 8.01 2.14
N GLY A 175 7.74 8.26 1.91
CA GLY A 175 8.62 8.99 2.83
C GLY A 175 8.13 10.42 3.06
N VAL A 176 7.82 11.14 1.98
CA VAL A 176 7.29 12.52 2.04
C VAL A 176 5.98 12.58 2.84
N PHE A 177 5.02 11.66 2.59
CA PHE A 177 3.77 11.64 3.36
C PHE A 177 3.97 11.30 4.84
N LYS A 178 4.89 10.39 5.15
CA LYS A 178 5.26 10.08 6.54
C LYS A 178 5.92 11.28 7.23
N LEU A 179 6.75 12.04 6.52
CA LEU A 179 7.41 13.23 7.02
C LEU A 179 6.41 14.37 7.21
N GLN A 180 5.59 14.68 6.22
CA GLN A 180 4.53 15.69 6.32
C GLN A 180 3.60 15.41 7.50
N ARG A 181 3.26 14.13 7.73
CA ARG A 181 2.49 13.74 8.89
C ARG A 181 3.21 14.06 10.21
N LYS A 182 4.54 13.84 10.30
CA LYS A 182 5.31 14.12 11.52
C LYS A 182 5.26 15.60 11.91
N PHE A 183 5.20 16.49 10.92
CA PHE A 183 5.10 17.94 11.14
C PHE A 183 3.68 18.43 11.40
N ARG A 184 2.65 17.64 11.10
CA ARG A 184 1.27 18.00 11.44
C ARG A 184 0.98 17.73 12.91
N ARG A 185 0.22 18.63 13.55
CA ARG A 185 -0.19 18.48 14.94
C ARG A 185 -1.07 17.24 15.12
N LYS A 186 -0.88 16.53 16.22
CA LYS A 186 -1.63 15.31 16.55
C LYS A 186 -3.15 15.53 16.55
N ASN A 187 -3.57 16.72 16.96
CA ASN A 187 -4.98 17.12 17.05
C ASN A 187 -5.71 17.26 15.70
N GLU A 188 -4.98 17.38 14.59
CA GLU A 188 -5.59 17.44 13.25
C GLU A 188 -6.15 16.09 12.77
N PHE A 189 -5.73 14.99 13.40
CA PHE A 189 -6.20 13.64 13.11
C PHE A 189 -7.25 13.14 14.10
N MET A 190 -7.49 13.89 15.18
CA MET A 190 -8.50 13.60 16.17
C MET A 190 -9.78 14.39 15.89
N ARG A 191 -10.92 13.74 16.09
CA ARG A 191 -12.22 14.42 16.11
C ARG A 191 -12.23 15.39 17.29
N LYS A 192 -12.57 16.65 17.01
CA LYS A 192 -12.90 17.63 18.07
C LYS A 192 -14.25 17.30 18.66
#